data_f4a029872cfae8863098944e71b25f10
#
_entry.id   f4a029872cfae8863098944e71b25f10
#
_cell.length_a   1.000
_cell.length_b   1.000
_cell.length_c   1.000
_cell.angle_alpha   90.00
_cell.angle_beta   90.00
_cell.angle_gamma   90.00
#
_symmetry.space_group_name_H-M   'P 1'
#
loop_
_entity.id
_entity.type
_entity.pdbx_description
1 polymer ?
#
loop_
_entity_poly.entity_id
_entity_poly.type
_entity_poly.pdbx_seq_one_letter_code
_entity_poly.pdbx_strand_id
1 'polypeptide(L)'
;MVTSSTAAWFMATAATGDTAAVLQLADSVEYWGQRSLYGRDRKAHHYLRGLVHIAAGRDDEAIREFREAMYSPALGFTRVNLELGRALLRRGRGREAAAAVAPALRGEIDASNLYVTRTELHELLAQAYDQAGMPDSAATHYRAVVRSWANADGMFRARRDSAQRWLARFQRGQSR
;
A
#
# COMPACT_ATOMS: atom_id res chain seq x y z
N MET A 1 -5.34 -16.75 -22.14
CA MET A 1 -4.72 -17.38 -20.98
C MET A 1 -4.60 -16.30 -19.92
N VAL A 2 -5.54 -16.25 -18.98
CA VAL A 2 -5.43 -15.34 -17.83
C VAL A 2 -4.24 -15.84 -17.04
N THR A 3 -3.21 -15.03 -16.91
CA THR A 3 -2.04 -15.40 -16.12
C THR A 3 -2.50 -15.68 -14.69
N SER A 4 -2.15 -16.84 -14.16
CA SER A 4 -2.54 -17.33 -12.84
C SER A 4 -2.32 -16.29 -11.72
N SER A 5 -1.39 -15.37 -11.90
CA SER A 5 -1.10 -14.29 -10.95
C SER A 5 -2.24 -13.27 -10.81
N THR A 6 -2.90 -12.84 -11.90
CA THR A 6 -3.96 -11.84 -11.83
C THR A 6 -5.21 -12.38 -11.10
N ALA A 7 -5.59 -13.63 -11.37
CA ALA A 7 -6.67 -14.31 -10.67
C ALA A 7 -6.34 -14.51 -9.18
N ALA A 8 -5.10 -14.87 -8.87
CA ALA A 8 -4.62 -15.04 -7.50
C ALA A 8 -4.71 -13.74 -6.67
N TRP A 9 -4.38 -12.60 -7.26
CA TRP A 9 -4.49 -11.30 -6.60
C TRP A 9 -5.94 -10.95 -6.26
N PHE A 10 -6.87 -11.26 -7.15
CA PHE A 10 -8.31 -11.06 -6.92
C PHE A 10 -8.85 -11.95 -5.79
N MET A 11 -8.51 -13.23 -5.83
CA MET A 11 -9.03 -14.20 -4.85
C MET A 11 -8.49 -13.93 -3.46
N ALA A 12 -7.22 -13.55 -3.31
CA ALA A 12 -6.65 -13.21 -2.02
C ALA A 12 -7.28 -11.95 -1.40
N THR A 13 -7.69 -10.98 -2.21
CA THR A 13 -8.35 -9.77 -1.72
C THR A 13 -9.80 -10.05 -1.28
N ALA A 14 -10.46 -11.01 -1.93
CA ALA A 14 -11.81 -11.44 -1.58
C ALA A 14 -11.85 -12.44 -0.41
N ALA A 15 -10.77 -13.19 -0.18
CA ALA A 15 -10.68 -14.25 0.82
C ALA A 15 -10.01 -13.81 2.14
N THR A 16 -10.06 -12.52 2.48
CA THR A 16 -9.42 -11.97 3.68
C THR A 16 -9.88 -12.58 5.01
N GLY A 17 -10.86 -13.49 5.00
CA GLY A 17 -11.29 -14.27 6.16
C GLY A 17 -10.75 -15.70 6.20
N ASP A 18 -10.31 -16.27 5.06
CA ASP A 18 -9.80 -17.65 4.96
C ASP A 18 -8.29 -17.67 4.69
N THR A 19 -7.51 -17.57 5.76
CA THR A 19 -6.05 -17.58 5.67
C THR A 19 -5.50 -18.92 5.16
N ALA A 20 -6.20 -20.03 5.34
CA ALA A 20 -5.78 -21.34 4.84
C ALA A 20 -5.89 -21.40 3.32
N ALA A 21 -7.00 -20.94 2.75
CA ALA A 21 -7.16 -20.83 1.30
C ALA A 21 -6.12 -19.89 0.66
N VAL A 22 -5.81 -18.77 1.33
CA VAL A 22 -4.76 -17.85 0.84
C VAL A 22 -3.38 -18.50 0.85
N LEU A 23 -3.05 -19.31 1.86
CA LEU A 23 -1.77 -20.04 1.89
C LEU A 23 -1.68 -21.09 0.77
N GLN A 24 -2.72 -21.89 0.55
CA GLN A 24 -2.77 -22.84 -0.57
C GLN A 24 -2.60 -22.14 -1.93
N LEU A 25 -3.22 -20.96 -2.05
CA LEU A 25 -3.07 -20.14 -3.24
C LEU A 25 -1.62 -19.62 -3.37
N ALA A 26 -0.98 -19.21 -2.28
CA ALA A 26 0.40 -18.77 -2.28
C ALA A 26 1.34 -19.88 -2.79
N ASP A 27 1.16 -21.13 -2.33
CA ASP A 27 1.96 -22.27 -2.78
C ASP A 27 1.76 -22.54 -4.28
N SER A 28 0.52 -22.45 -4.75
CA SER A 28 0.20 -22.58 -6.18
C SER A 28 0.85 -21.46 -7.02
N VAL A 29 0.80 -20.22 -6.52
CA VAL A 29 1.41 -19.04 -7.17
C VAL A 29 2.93 -19.17 -7.19
N GLU A 30 3.55 -19.68 -6.13
CA GLU A 30 4.99 -19.96 -6.09
C GLU A 30 5.38 -20.98 -7.15
N TYR A 31 4.69 -22.13 -7.17
CA TYR A 31 4.96 -23.19 -8.15
C TYR A 31 4.89 -22.71 -9.59
N TRP A 32 3.81 -22.00 -9.96
CA TRP A 32 3.63 -21.51 -11.33
C TRP A 32 4.45 -20.25 -11.60
N GLY A 33 4.68 -19.42 -10.60
CA GLY A 33 5.49 -18.21 -10.70
C GLY A 33 6.93 -18.50 -11.09
N GLN A 34 7.53 -19.55 -10.57
CA GLN A 34 8.90 -19.96 -10.95
C GLN A 34 9.02 -20.37 -12.41
N ARG A 35 7.90 -20.74 -13.05
CA ARG A 35 7.80 -21.13 -14.47
C ARG A 35 7.37 -19.99 -15.38
N SER A 36 7.05 -18.84 -14.80
CA SER A 36 6.64 -17.65 -15.55
C SER A 36 7.84 -16.95 -16.19
N LEU A 37 7.60 -16.40 -17.38
CA LEU A 37 8.55 -15.52 -18.06
C LEU A 37 8.60 -14.13 -17.42
N TYR A 38 7.61 -13.78 -16.59
CA TYR A 38 7.54 -12.48 -15.92
C TYR A 38 8.16 -12.55 -14.52
N GLY A 39 9.24 -11.81 -14.30
CA GLY A 39 9.96 -11.80 -13.03
C GLY A 39 9.10 -11.46 -11.81
N ARG A 40 8.06 -10.63 -11.98
CA ARG A 40 7.12 -10.29 -10.90
C ARG A 40 6.34 -11.50 -10.39
N ASP A 41 6.02 -12.45 -11.26
CA ASP A 41 5.21 -13.62 -10.90
C ASP A 41 5.98 -14.53 -9.94
N ARG A 42 7.30 -14.58 -10.07
CA ARG A 42 8.18 -15.35 -9.19
C ARG A 42 8.13 -14.88 -7.73
N LYS A 43 7.72 -13.64 -7.49
CA LYS A 43 7.65 -13.01 -6.18
C LYS A 43 6.23 -12.84 -5.65
N ALA A 44 5.22 -13.13 -6.46
CA ALA A 44 3.83 -12.84 -6.12
C ALA A 44 3.32 -13.62 -4.90
N HIS A 45 3.85 -14.83 -4.63
CA HIS A 45 3.49 -15.62 -3.45
C HIS A 45 3.86 -14.93 -2.13
N HIS A 46 4.94 -14.17 -2.09
CA HIS A 46 5.32 -13.37 -0.92
C HIS A 46 4.25 -12.33 -0.54
N TYR A 47 3.60 -11.72 -1.54
CA TYR A 47 2.50 -10.80 -1.23
C TYR A 47 1.35 -11.50 -0.51
N LEU A 48 0.97 -12.70 -0.96
CA LEU A 48 -0.12 -13.48 -0.36
C LEU A 48 0.24 -13.90 1.08
N ARG A 49 1.47 -14.36 1.31
CA ARG A 49 1.97 -14.69 2.65
C ARG A 49 1.98 -13.47 3.56
N GLY A 50 2.38 -12.30 3.03
CA GLY A 50 2.32 -11.03 3.75
C GLY A 50 0.91 -10.68 4.22
N LEU A 51 -0.12 -10.86 3.37
CA LEU A 51 -1.52 -10.65 3.75
C LEU A 51 -1.98 -11.59 4.87
N VAL A 52 -1.56 -12.86 4.84
CA VAL A 52 -1.84 -13.82 5.92
C VAL A 52 -1.22 -13.36 7.23
N HIS A 53 0.01 -12.85 7.20
CA HIS A 53 0.64 -12.29 8.39
C HIS A 53 -0.09 -11.05 8.92
N ILE A 54 -0.58 -10.16 8.02
CA ILE A 54 -1.42 -9.02 8.43
C ILE A 54 -2.69 -9.50 9.13
N ALA A 55 -3.40 -10.47 8.56
CA ALA A 55 -4.61 -11.01 9.16
C ALA A 55 -4.37 -11.63 10.55
N ALA A 56 -3.17 -12.14 10.79
CA ALA A 56 -2.75 -12.71 12.07
C ALA A 56 -2.11 -11.68 13.04
N GLY A 57 -2.07 -10.39 12.69
CA GLY A 57 -1.45 -9.33 13.51
C GLY A 57 0.08 -9.39 13.58
N ARG A 58 0.72 -10.14 12.69
CA ARG A 58 2.18 -10.32 12.63
C ARG A 58 2.80 -9.32 11.65
N ASP A 59 2.84 -8.05 12.03
CA ASP A 59 3.29 -6.97 11.13
C ASP A 59 4.77 -7.10 10.71
N ASP A 60 5.67 -7.57 11.58
CA ASP A 60 7.10 -7.68 11.23
C ASP A 60 7.35 -8.80 10.21
N GLU A 61 6.64 -9.91 10.31
CA GLU A 61 6.64 -10.97 9.31
C GLU A 61 6.05 -10.49 7.98
N ALA A 62 4.93 -9.77 8.04
CA ALA A 62 4.32 -9.19 6.86
C ALA A 62 5.26 -8.21 6.14
N ILE A 63 5.98 -7.37 6.88
CA ILE A 63 6.98 -6.45 6.34
C ILE A 63 8.07 -7.21 5.60
N ARG A 64 8.57 -8.34 6.15
CA ARG A 64 9.58 -9.17 5.47
C ARG A 64 9.03 -9.72 4.14
N GLU A 65 7.85 -10.32 4.19
CA GLU A 65 7.20 -10.89 3.00
C GLU A 65 6.92 -9.83 1.93
N PHE A 66 6.38 -8.67 2.29
CA PHE A 66 6.14 -7.60 1.33
C PHE A 66 7.43 -7.02 0.71
N ARG A 67 8.54 -7.02 1.44
CA ARG A 67 9.85 -6.63 0.87
C ARG A 67 10.32 -7.63 -0.19
N GLU A 68 10.16 -8.93 0.06
CA GLU A 68 10.47 -9.97 -0.91
C GLU A 68 9.54 -9.90 -2.13
N ALA A 69 8.27 -9.54 -1.94
CA ALA A 69 7.30 -9.34 -3.02
C ALA A 69 7.65 -8.15 -3.94
N MET A 70 8.51 -7.23 -3.50
CA MET A 70 8.86 -6.03 -4.27
C MET A 70 9.61 -6.41 -5.54
N TYR A 71 8.99 -6.12 -6.70
CA TYR A 71 9.59 -6.42 -8.00
C TYR A 71 10.48 -5.28 -8.50
N SER A 72 9.99 -4.04 -8.38
CA SER A 72 10.72 -2.87 -8.84
C SER A 72 10.72 -1.77 -7.78
N PRO A 73 11.83 -1.59 -7.04
CA PRO A 73 11.93 -0.51 -6.07
C PRO A 73 11.84 0.89 -6.68
N ALA A 74 12.25 1.03 -7.96
CA ALA A 74 12.31 2.32 -8.64
C ALA A 74 10.95 2.78 -9.17
N LEU A 75 10.16 1.85 -9.74
CA LEU A 75 8.84 2.14 -10.32
C LEU A 75 7.70 1.79 -9.38
N GLY A 76 7.98 0.98 -8.37
CA GLY A 76 7.00 0.48 -7.43
C GLY A 76 6.13 -0.64 -8.04
N PHE A 77 5.50 -1.36 -7.15
CA PHE A 77 4.40 -2.26 -7.45
C PHE A 77 3.28 -1.87 -6.50
N THR A 78 2.38 -1.05 -6.94
CA THR A 78 1.50 -0.18 -6.14
C THR A 78 0.83 -0.89 -4.98
N ARG A 79 0.35 -2.11 -5.18
CA ARG A 79 -0.33 -2.88 -4.15
C ARG A 79 0.63 -3.33 -3.04
N VAL A 80 1.82 -3.81 -3.41
CA VAL A 80 2.86 -4.20 -2.46
C VAL A 80 3.37 -2.99 -1.70
N ASN A 81 3.64 -1.87 -2.39
CA ASN A 81 4.08 -0.63 -1.76
C ASN A 81 3.05 -0.13 -0.74
N LEU A 82 1.75 -0.20 -1.07
CA LEU A 82 0.66 0.22 -0.19
C LEU A 82 0.62 -0.63 1.10
N GLU A 83 0.61 -1.96 0.98
CA GLU A 83 0.52 -2.85 2.14
C GLU A 83 1.79 -2.82 2.98
N LEU A 84 2.97 -2.75 2.35
CA LEU A 84 4.23 -2.53 3.07
C LEU A 84 4.22 -1.22 3.84
N GLY A 85 3.78 -0.13 3.21
CA GLY A 85 3.65 1.17 3.86
C GLY A 85 2.70 1.15 5.05
N ARG A 86 1.55 0.50 4.93
CA ARG A 86 0.58 0.32 6.02
C ARG A 86 1.16 -0.47 7.19
N ALA A 87 1.84 -1.58 6.91
CA ALA A 87 2.47 -2.39 7.95
C ALA A 87 3.57 -1.62 8.68
N LEU A 88 4.41 -0.88 7.94
CA LEU A 88 5.46 -0.03 8.51
C LEU A 88 4.89 1.08 9.39
N LEU A 89 3.77 1.72 8.98
CA LEU A 89 3.09 2.72 9.80
C LEU A 89 2.55 2.16 11.10
N ARG A 90 1.94 0.97 11.10
CA ARG A 90 1.49 0.31 12.33
C ARG A 90 2.64 0.03 13.30
N ARG A 91 3.85 -0.15 12.79
CA ARG A 91 5.08 -0.34 13.58
C ARG A 91 5.81 0.96 13.95
N GLY A 92 5.22 2.12 13.69
CA GLY A 92 5.85 3.41 13.98
C GLY A 92 7.02 3.80 13.06
N ARG A 93 7.20 3.10 11.92
CA ARG A 93 8.34 3.26 11.01
C ARG A 93 8.03 4.22 9.86
N GLY A 94 7.63 5.46 10.19
CA GLY A 94 7.12 6.44 9.24
C GLY A 94 8.08 6.76 8.08
N ARG A 95 9.39 6.94 8.35
CA ARG A 95 10.37 7.21 7.28
C ARG A 95 10.48 6.05 6.28
N GLU A 96 10.47 4.82 6.77
CA GLU A 96 10.51 3.64 5.92
C GLU A 96 9.20 3.45 5.15
N ALA A 97 8.06 3.76 5.77
CA ALA A 97 6.77 3.77 5.09
C ALA A 97 6.76 4.77 3.93
N ALA A 98 7.23 6.00 4.16
CA ALA A 98 7.35 7.00 3.09
C ALA A 98 8.26 6.53 1.95
N ALA A 99 9.41 5.94 2.27
CA ALA A 99 10.34 5.41 1.28
C ALA A 99 9.72 4.24 0.48
N ALA A 100 8.92 3.39 1.12
CA ALA A 100 8.24 2.27 0.47
C ALA A 100 7.09 2.73 -0.46
N VAL A 101 6.35 3.78 -0.09
CA VAL A 101 5.15 4.22 -0.83
C VAL A 101 5.47 5.21 -1.95
N ALA A 102 6.47 6.09 -1.77
CA ALA A 102 6.78 7.14 -2.75
C ALA A 102 7.06 6.63 -4.18
N PRO A 103 7.75 5.49 -4.41
CA PRO A 103 7.93 4.94 -5.74
C PRO A 103 6.61 4.63 -6.47
N ALA A 104 5.57 4.23 -5.75
CA ALA A 104 4.28 3.90 -6.33
C ALA A 104 3.59 5.10 -7.00
N LEU A 105 3.89 6.33 -6.59
CA LEU A 105 3.40 7.54 -7.27
C LEU A 105 4.02 7.76 -8.66
N ARG A 106 5.18 7.16 -8.92
CA ARG A 106 5.88 7.22 -10.23
C ARG A 106 5.48 6.08 -11.15
N GLY A 107 4.82 5.05 -10.60
CA GLY A 107 4.34 3.91 -11.38
C GLY A 107 3.28 4.34 -12.39
N GLU A 108 3.28 3.71 -13.55
CA GLU A 108 2.26 3.90 -14.56
C GLU A 108 0.94 3.24 -14.14
N ILE A 109 -0.16 3.63 -14.79
CA ILE A 109 -1.52 3.13 -14.51
C ILE A 109 -1.58 1.60 -14.54
N ASP A 110 -0.85 0.98 -15.46
CA ASP A 110 -0.79 -0.49 -15.60
C ASP A 110 -0.13 -1.18 -14.40
N ALA A 111 0.78 -0.49 -13.72
CA ALA A 111 1.40 -0.98 -12.48
C ALA A 111 0.52 -0.73 -11.24
N SER A 112 -0.49 0.14 -11.33
CA SER A 112 -1.34 0.54 -10.19
C SER A 112 -2.46 -0.45 -9.91
N ASN A 113 -2.75 -1.38 -10.83
CA ASN A 113 -3.88 -2.32 -10.70
C ASN A 113 -5.14 -1.62 -10.22
N LEU A 114 -5.72 -0.72 -10.91
CA LEU A 114 -7.05 -0.10 -10.78
C LEU A 114 -7.73 -0.03 -9.37
N TYR A 115 -7.18 -0.72 -8.36
CA TYR A 115 -7.74 -0.87 -6.99
C TYR A 115 -7.08 0.03 -5.94
N VAL A 116 -5.98 0.69 -6.31
CA VAL A 116 -5.29 1.65 -5.44
C VAL A 116 -5.25 2.98 -6.17
N THR A 117 -5.96 3.96 -5.66
CA THR A 117 -5.98 5.28 -6.25
C THR A 117 -4.72 6.08 -5.88
N ARG A 118 -4.30 7.00 -6.73
CA ARG A 118 -3.20 7.93 -6.39
C ARG A 118 -3.50 8.73 -5.12
N THR A 119 -4.78 9.02 -4.87
CA THR A 119 -5.20 9.72 -3.66
C THR A 119 -4.95 8.91 -2.40
N GLU A 120 -5.17 7.60 -2.43
CA GLU A 120 -4.85 6.71 -1.30
C GLU A 120 -3.34 6.63 -1.05
N LEU A 121 -2.52 6.66 -2.10
CA LEU A 121 -1.06 6.75 -1.96
C LEU A 121 -0.64 8.08 -1.33
N HIS A 122 -1.26 9.19 -1.74
CA HIS A 122 -1.02 10.50 -1.12
C HIS A 122 -1.44 10.52 0.35
N GLU A 123 -2.58 9.93 0.70
CA GLU A 123 -3.01 9.84 2.10
C GLU A 123 -2.01 9.04 2.94
N LEU A 124 -1.58 7.89 2.46
CA LEU A 124 -0.61 7.06 3.18
C LEU A 124 0.75 7.75 3.31
N LEU A 125 1.20 8.46 2.29
CA LEU A 125 2.42 9.28 2.36
C LEU A 125 2.29 10.43 3.35
N ALA A 126 1.14 11.09 3.40
CA ALA A 126 0.90 12.14 4.38
C ALA A 126 1.03 11.61 5.81
N GLN A 127 0.42 10.46 6.10
CA GLN A 127 0.52 9.79 7.40
C GLN A 127 1.97 9.38 7.71
N ALA A 128 2.69 8.85 6.72
CA ALA A 128 4.07 8.42 6.87
C ALA A 128 5.02 9.59 7.17
N TYR A 129 4.87 10.70 6.47
CA TYR A 129 5.65 11.90 6.74
C TYR A 129 5.30 12.57 8.06
N ASP A 130 4.02 12.57 8.45
CA ASP A 130 3.58 13.07 9.76
C ASP A 130 4.24 12.25 10.89
N GLN A 131 4.16 10.93 10.82
CA GLN A 131 4.80 10.04 11.79
C GLN A 131 6.34 10.16 11.78
N ALA A 132 6.93 10.50 10.64
CA ALA A 132 8.37 10.72 10.50
C ALA A 132 8.84 12.09 11.03
N GLY A 133 7.94 12.95 11.50
CA GLY A 133 8.25 14.31 11.94
C GLY A 133 8.60 15.26 10.79
N MET A 134 8.03 15.03 9.61
CA MET A 134 8.24 15.84 8.39
C MET A 134 6.94 16.56 7.97
N PRO A 135 6.48 17.54 8.77
CA PRO A 135 5.14 18.11 8.64
C PRO A 135 4.89 18.85 7.32
N ASP A 136 5.91 19.47 6.72
CA ASP A 136 5.77 20.16 5.43
C ASP A 136 5.49 19.17 4.28
N SER A 137 6.20 18.03 4.29
CA SER A 137 5.96 16.93 3.35
C SER A 137 4.56 16.34 3.56
N ALA A 138 4.17 16.10 4.81
CA ALA A 138 2.83 15.64 5.15
C ALA A 138 1.75 16.61 4.64
N ALA A 139 1.93 17.92 4.85
CA ALA A 139 0.99 18.94 4.39
C ALA A 139 0.83 18.95 2.87
N THR A 140 1.91 18.75 2.13
CA THR A 140 1.89 18.65 0.66
C THR A 140 0.97 17.51 0.21
N HIS A 141 1.10 16.34 0.82
CA HIS A 141 0.30 15.18 0.48
C HIS A 141 -1.14 15.29 0.99
N TYR A 142 -1.38 15.81 2.20
CA TYR A 142 -2.75 16.05 2.67
C TYR A 142 -3.51 17.07 1.80
N ARG A 143 -2.84 18.12 1.27
CA ARG A 143 -3.48 19.03 0.31
C ARG A 143 -3.91 18.31 -0.98
N ALA A 144 -3.10 17.35 -1.46
CA ALA A 144 -3.48 16.53 -2.60
C ALA A 144 -4.72 15.68 -2.31
N VAL A 145 -4.80 15.06 -1.14
CA VAL A 145 -5.98 14.29 -0.67
C VAL A 145 -7.22 15.17 -0.67
N VAL A 146 -7.17 16.33 -0.03
CA VAL A 146 -8.33 17.24 0.09
C VAL A 146 -8.82 17.69 -1.28
N ARG A 147 -7.90 18.02 -2.20
CA ARG A 147 -8.29 18.42 -3.57
C ARG A 147 -8.94 17.29 -4.35
N SER A 148 -8.34 16.10 -4.31
CA SER A 148 -8.82 14.96 -5.08
C SER A 148 -10.17 14.44 -4.58
N TRP A 149 -10.42 14.50 -3.28
CA TRP A 149 -11.66 14.05 -2.67
C TRP A 149 -12.65 15.20 -2.37
N ALA A 150 -12.50 16.36 -3.00
CA ALA A 150 -13.39 17.51 -2.77
C ALA A 150 -14.87 17.16 -2.90
N ASN A 151 -15.23 16.37 -3.92
CA ASN A 151 -16.58 15.91 -4.22
C ASN A 151 -16.76 14.40 -4.01
N ALA A 152 -15.97 13.79 -3.13
CA ALA A 152 -16.02 12.36 -2.93
C ALA A 152 -17.23 11.91 -2.12
N ASP A 153 -17.68 10.68 -2.41
CA ASP A 153 -18.78 10.02 -1.72
C ASP A 153 -18.50 9.69 -0.26
N GLY A 154 -19.53 9.26 0.48
CA GLY A 154 -19.53 9.14 1.92
C GLY A 154 -18.35 8.41 2.54
N MET A 155 -17.86 7.33 1.93
CA MET A 155 -16.75 6.54 2.49
C MET A 155 -15.42 7.31 2.49
N PHE A 156 -15.19 8.20 1.52
CA PHE A 156 -13.97 9.00 1.44
C PHE A 156 -14.09 10.35 2.16
N ARG A 157 -15.32 10.78 2.46
CA ARG A 157 -15.59 12.07 3.12
C ARG A 157 -14.91 12.15 4.49
N ALA A 158 -15.04 11.12 5.32
CA ALA A 158 -14.42 11.08 6.64
C ALA A 158 -12.88 11.16 6.57
N ARG A 159 -12.28 10.52 5.58
CA ARG A 159 -10.82 10.53 5.32
C ARG A 159 -10.37 11.92 4.86
N ARG A 160 -11.10 12.55 3.92
CA ARG A 160 -10.88 13.94 3.50
C ARG A 160 -10.96 14.91 4.68
N ASP A 161 -12.00 14.80 5.48
CA ASP A 161 -12.22 15.70 6.63
C ASP A 161 -11.13 15.53 7.69
N SER A 162 -10.59 14.32 7.85
CA SER A 162 -9.41 14.09 8.69
C SER A 162 -8.19 14.83 8.16
N ALA A 163 -7.94 14.76 6.86
CA ALA A 163 -6.84 15.50 6.21
C ALA A 163 -7.01 17.02 6.37
N GLN A 164 -8.23 17.55 6.22
CA GLN A 164 -8.53 18.97 6.45
C GLN A 164 -8.26 19.41 7.87
N ARG A 165 -8.69 18.61 8.88
CA ARG A 165 -8.42 18.91 10.29
C ARG A 165 -6.93 18.93 10.59
N TRP A 166 -6.16 18.00 10.01
CA TRP A 166 -4.71 17.98 10.17
C TRP A 166 -4.07 19.26 9.59
N LEU A 167 -4.43 19.66 8.36
CA LEU A 167 -3.94 20.87 7.72
C LEU A 167 -4.26 22.14 8.53
N ALA A 168 -5.47 22.22 9.10
CA ALA A 168 -5.86 23.35 9.94
C ALA A 168 -5.02 23.46 11.23
N ARG A 169 -4.65 22.32 11.82
CA ARG A 169 -3.72 22.32 12.99
C ARG A 169 -2.32 22.75 12.59
N PHE A 170 -1.83 22.23 11.48
CA PHE A 170 -0.50 22.57 10.95
C PHE A 170 -0.35 24.07 10.69
N GLN A 171 -1.33 24.71 10.03
CA GLN A 171 -1.34 26.16 9.78
C GLN A 171 -1.30 26.99 11.06
N ARG A 172 -2.10 26.61 12.08
CA ARG A 172 -2.09 27.30 13.37
C ARG A 172 -0.75 27.18 14.11
N GLY A 173 -0.05 26.07 13.92
CA GLY A 173 1.29 25.88 14.50
C GLY A 173 2.38 26.75 13.87
N GLN A 174 2.21 27.09 12.59
CA GLN A 174 3.15 27.96 11.85
C GLN A 174 2.94 29.46 12.11
N SER A 175 1.78 29.83 12.64
CA SER A 175 1.44 31.25 12.92
C SER A 175 1.82 31.70 14.34
N ARG A 176 2.51 30.86 15.08
CA ARG A 176 3.03 31.16 16.44
C ARG A 176 4.54 31.27 16.43
#